data_5fa9a2c24b05917c29e3d92953f39733
#
_entry.id   5fa9a2c24b05917c29e3d92953f39733
#
_cell.length_a   1.000
_cell.length_b   1.000
_cell.length_c   1.000
_cell.angle_alpha   90.00
_cell.angle_beta   90.00
_cell.angle_gamma   90.00
#
_symmetry.space_group_name_H-M   'P 1'
#
loop_
_entity.id
_entity.type
_entity.pdbx_description
1 polymer ?
#
loop_
_entity_poly.entity_id
_entity_poly.type
_entity_poly.pdbx_seq_one_letter_code
_entity_poly.pdbx_strand_id
1 'polypeptide(L)'
;MNDLGIMHKRILVDRSPVLYEGLITPERFKKDWEVRNAEWTCKDGALIGRNPQPGAGVVMSKRGFPGNVLMDFYGQTILPSTHDIDVMWNLSWNEKDNLRGQAYVVGVQGWWDGKVGIEKSPEYKLAALAPCPWFKPGQEYHVQAGSIDGHCFVFVDGVLRIELTDPNPIDSALHNRVGFEAYQCMIKVSRLIVRHIVWEKHTQTYAPEF
;
A
#
# COMPACT_ATOMS: atom_id res chain seq x y z
N MET A 1 -2.15 16.93 -9.97
CA MET A 1 -2.84 15.85 -9.19
C MET A 1 -3.60 16.54 -8.06
N ASN A 2 -4.79 16.04 -7.66
CA ASN A 2 -5.52 16.71 -6.57
C ASN A 2 -4.91 16.36 -5.23
N ASP A 3 -4.93 17.35 -4.29
CA ASP A 3 -4.56 17.12 -2.90
C ASP A 3 -5.49 16.09 -2.24
N LEU A 4 -4.98 15.34 -1.25
CA LEU A 4 -5.74 14.34 -0.54
C LEU A 4 -6.09 14.85 0.86
N GLY A 5 -7.39 14.85 1.17
CA GLY A 5 -7.90 15.25 2.50
C GLY A 5 -8.06 14.02 3.40
N ILE A 6 -7.43 14.05 4.57
CA ILE A 6 -7.62 13.11 5.68
C ILE A 6 -7.91 13.90 6.95
N MET A 7 -8.29 13.22 8.05
CA MET A 7 -8.64 13.92 9.29
C MET A 7 -7.54 14.90 9.73
N HIS A 8 -7.87 16.18 9.83
CA HIS A 8 -7.00 17.28 10.24
C HIS A 8 -5.75 17.52 9.38
N LYS A 9 -5.60 16.86 8.23
CA LYS A 9 -4.44 17.03 7.34
C LYS A 9 -4.88 17.11 5.87
N ARG A 10 -4.13 17.90 5.11
CA ARG A 10 -4.19 17.93 3.64
C ARG A 10 -2.84 17.55 3.10
N ILE A 11 -2.77 16.49 2.34
CA ILE A 11 -1.56 16.03 1.65
C ILE A 11 -1.43 16.80 0.35
N LEU A 12 -0.32 17.52 0.19
CA LEU A 12 -0.03 18.34 -0.98
C LEU A 12 0.72 17.49 -2.02
N VAL A 13 -0.03 16.72 -2.80
CA VAL A 13 0.53 15.68 -3.68
C VAL A 13 1.52 16.25 -4.68
N ASP A 14 1.22 17.38 -5.31
CA ASP A 14 2.10 18.02 -6.30
C ASP A 14 3.38 18.62 -5.67
N ARG A 15 3.37 18.89 -4.36
CA ARG A 15 4.55 19.34 -3.59
C ARG A 15 5.34 18.21 -2.96
N SER A 16 4.78 17.00 -2.95
CA SER A 16 5.39 15.81 -2.36
C SER A 16 6.47 15.24 -3.30
N PRO A 17 7.77 15.32 -2.94
CA PRO A 17 8.85 14.85 -3.79
C PRO A 17 8.68 13.40 -4.21
N VAL A 18 8.88 13.14 -5.49
CA VAL A 18 8.91 11.78 -6.03
C VAL A 18 10.22 11.10 -5.65
N LEU A 19 10.10 9.98 -4.95
CA LEU A 19 11.23 9.15 -4.54
C LEU A 19 11.45 7.99 -5.51
N TYR A 20 10.39 7.46 -6.10
CA TYR A 20 10.43 6.36 -7.06
C TYR A 20 9.28 6.50 -8.06
N GLU A 21 9.57 6.32 -9.35
CA GLU A 21 8.57 6.31 -10.42
C GLU A 21 9.09 5.65 -11.69
N GLY A 22 8.22 5.48 -12.66
CA GLY A 22 8.49 5.02 -14.02
C GLY A 22 8.25 3.53 -14.23
N LEU A 23 8.40 3.09 -15.47
CA LEU A 23 8.15 1.72 -15.87
C LEU A 23 9.13 0.76 -15.18
N ILE A 24 8.63 -0.38 -14.72
CA ILE A 24 9.42 -1.42 -14.10
C ILE A 24 9.89 -2.38 -15.19
N THR A 25 11.08 -2.11 -15.74
CA THR A 25 11.74 -3.00 -16.71
C THR A 25 12.36 -4.21 -15.99
N PRO A 26 12.75 -5.29 -16.69
CA PRO A 26 13.46 -6.42 -16.10
C PRO A 26 14.72 -6.01 -15.32
N GLU A 27 15.48 -5.05 -15.84
CA GLU A 27 16.69 -4.53 -15.20
C GLU A 27 16.34 -3.78 -13.92
N ARG A 28 15.32 -2.93 -13.95
CA ARG A 28 14.83 -2.22 -12.75
C ARG A 28 14.24 -3.17 -11.73
N PHE A 29 13.48 -4.18 -12.17
CA PHE A 29 12.95 -5.20 -11.28
C PHE A 29 14.09 -5.89 -10.52
N LYS A 30 15.10 -6.40 -11.23
CA LYS A 30 16.25 -7.05 -10.61
C LYS A 30 17.07 -6.10 -9.71
N LYS A 31 17.19 -4.83 -10.08
CA LYS A 31 17.95 -3.83 -9.32
C LYS A 31 17.21 -3.37 -8.05
N ASP A 32 15.93 -3.07 -8.18
CA ASP A 32 15.17 -2.29 -7.19
C ASP A 32 14.30 -3.15 -6.27
N TRP A 33 13.98 -4.39 -6.68
CA TRP A 33 13.01 -5.24 -6.00
C TRP A 33 13.59 -6.56 -5.54
N GLU A 34 13.05 -7.09 -4.46
CA GLU A 34 13.39 -8.36 -3.84
C GLU A 34 12.13 -9.18 -3.65
N VAL A 35 12.16 -10.46 -4.04
CA VAL A 35 11.03 -11.38 -3.95
C VAL A 35 11.18 -12.27 -2.72
N ARG A 36 10.08 -12.48 -2.02
CA ARG A 36 9.96 -13.31 -0.82
C ARG A 36 8.72 -14.21 -0.91
N ASN A 37 8.94 -15.52 -0.82
CA ASN A 37 7.91 -16.56 -0.67
C ASN A 37 6.81 -16.60 -1.76
N ALA A 38 7.06 -16.08 -2.98
CA ALA A 38 6.10 -16.10 -4.08
C ALA A 38 6.80 -15.99 -5.43
N GLU A 39 6.00 -16.01 -6.48
CA GLU A 39 6.45 -15.72 -7.84
C GLU A 39 6.13 -14.27 -8.17
N TRP A 40 7.17 -13.45 -8.40
CA TRP A 40 7.02 -12.08 -8.86
C TRP A 40 7.89 -11.86 -10.10
N THR A 41 7.30 -11.22 -11.07
CA THR A 41 7.96 -10.84 -12.33
C THR A 41 7.59 -9.42 -12.72
N CYS A 42 8.16 -8.93 -13.81
CA CYS A 42 7.70 -7.70 -14.44
C CYS A 42 7.31 -7.96 -15.90
N LYS A 43 6.21 -7.36 -16.33
CA LYS A 43 5.71 -7.44 -17.69
C LYS A 43 5.04 -6.10 -18.06
N ASP A 44 5.35 -5.59 -19.25
CA ASP A 44 4.75 -4.35 -19.78
C ASP A 44 4.88 -3.15 -18.82
N GLY A 45 6.00 -3.06 -18.11
CA GLY A 45 6.29 -1.99 -17.16
C GLY A 45 5.59 -2.11 -15.80
N ALA A 46 4.95 -3.24 -15.51
CA ALA A 46 4.22 -3.53 -14.28
C ALA A 46 4.83 -4.70 -13.50
N LEU A 47 4.58 -4.75 -12.19
CA LEU A 47 4.82 -5.95 -11.36
C LEU A 47 3.65 -6.92 -11.53
N ILE A 48 3.97 -8.20 -11.66
CA ILE A 48 3.01 -9.29 -11.70
C ILE A 48 3.37 -10.26 -10.56
N GLY A 49 2.47 -10.35 -9.58
CA GLY A 49 2.59 -11.27 -8.45
C GLY A 49 1.67 -12.46 -8.58
N ARG A 50 2.17 -13.65 -8.22
CA ARG A 50 1.40 -14.88 -8.16
C ARG A 50 1.80 -15.67 -6.92
N ASN A 51 0.84 -16.00 -6.09
CA ASN A 51 1.05 -16.89 -4.95
C ASN A 51 -0.15 -17.83 -4.78
N PRO A 52 -0.04 -19.09 -5.23
CA PRO A 52 -1.11 -20.07 -5.08
C PRO A 52 -1.11 -20.73 -3.70
N GLN A 53 -0.09 -20.49 -2.88
CA GLN A 53 0.08 -21.11 -1.56
C GLN A 53 -0.45 -20.20 -0.44
N PRO A 54 -0.88 -20.78 0.69
CA PRO A 54 -1.14 -19.99 1.90
C PRO A 54 0.12 -19.26 2.37
N GLY A 55 -0.07 -18.05 2.90
CA GLY A 55 1.01 -17.24 3.45
C GLY A 55 1.40 -16.07 2.57
N ALA A 56 2.22 -15.20 3.14
CA ALA A 56 2.65 -13.95 2.54
C ALA A 56 3.57 -14.18 1.33
N GLY A 57 3.13 -13.78 0.16
CA GLY A 57 3.92 -13.79 -1.07
C GLY A 57 4.33 -12.38 -1.47
N VAL A 58 5.49 -11.91 -1.01
CA VAL A 58 5.88 -10.50 -1.01
C VAL A 58 6.89 -10.17 -2.10
N VAL A 59 6.72 -9.00 -2.73
CA VAL A 59 7.78 -8.27 -3.41
C VAL A 59 8.01 -6.97 -2.66
N MET A 60 9.26 -6.69 -2.32
CA MET A 60 9.61 -5.50 -1.56
C MET A 60 10.77 -4.73 -2.18
N SER A 61 10.82 -3.43 -1.92
CA SER A 61 11.91 -2.59 -2.38
C SER A 61 13.23 -2.97 -1.69
N LYS A 62 14.34 -2.99 -2.44
CA LYS A 62 15.67 -3.16 -1.85
C LYS A 62 16.13 -1.94 -1.09
N ARG A 63 15.78 -0.75 -1.58
CA ARG A 63 16.07 0.50 -0.90
C ARG A 63 14.98 0.88 0.09
N GLY A 64 15.33 1.65 1.11
CA GLY A 64 14.40 2.23 2.06
C GLY A 64 13.78 3.56 1.58
N PHE A 65 12.62 3.88 2.14
CA PHE A 65 11.87 5.13 1.99
C PHE A 65 11.49 5.61 3.40
N PRO A 66 12.43 6.19 4.16
CA PRO A 66 12.16 6.61 5.53
C PRO A 66 11.19 7.81 5.59
N GLY A 67 10.51 7.94 6.73
CA GLY A 67 9.55 9.02 6.98
C GLY A 67 8.15 8.73 6.44
N ASN A 68 7.43 9.81 6.19
CA ASN A 68 6.05 9.76 5.73
C ASN A 68 5.99 9.46 4.23
N VAL A 69 5.40 8.35 3.84
CA VAL A 69 5.36 7.90 2.44
C VAL A 69 3.93 7.79 1.92
N LEU A 70 3.77 8.14 0.65
CA LEU A 70 2.58 7.89 -0.16
C LEU A 70 2.96 6.92 -1.28
N MET A 71 2.29 5.79 -1.33
CA MET A 71 2.30 4.87 -2.45
C MET A 71 1.09 5.16 -3.33
N ASP A 72 1.34 5.51 -4.58
CA ASP A 72 0.34 5.85 -5.58
C ASP A 72 0.52 4.89 -6.76
N PHE A 73 -0.48 4.05 -7.03
CA PHE A 73 -0.35 3.00 -8.04
C PHE A 73 -1.71 2.56 -8.57
N TYR A 74 -1.67 1.77 -9.64
CA TYR A 74 -2.84 1.07 -10.14
C TYR A 74 -2.72 -0.42 -9.88
N GLY A 75 -3.71 -0.98 -9.17
CA GLY A 75 -3.81 -2.38 -8.82
C GLY A 75 -4.92 -3.09 -9.58
N GLN A 76 -4.69 -4.33 -9.93
CA GLN A 76 -5.63 -5.16 -10.69
C GLN A 76 -5.47 -6.62 -10.30
N THR A 77 -6.57 -7.35 -10.06
CA THR A 77 -6.52 -8.80 -9.98
C THR A 77 -6.39 -9.40 -11.39
N ILE A 78 -5.68 -10.50 -11.53
CA ILE A 78 -5.55 -11.23 -12.79
C ILE A 78 -6.40 -12.49 -12.70
N LEU A 79 -7.36 -12.64 -13.60
CA LEU A 79 -8.25 -13.81 -13.61
C LEU A 79 -7.45 -15.14 -13.63
N PRO A 80 -7.87 -16.13 -12.83
CA PRO A 80 -9.14 -16.29 -12.12
C PRO A 80 -9.20 -15.61 -10.73
N SER A 81 -8.18 -14.90 -10.31
CA SER A 81 -8.18 -14.21 -8.99
C SER A 81 -9.20 -13.08 -8.96
N THR A 82 -9.97 -13.00 -7.88
CA THR A 82 -11.10 -12.09 -7.74
C THR A 82 -10.95 -11.09 -6.60
N HIS A 83 -9.90 -11.24 -5.78
CA HIS A 83 -9.72 -10.48 -4.54
C HIS A 83 -8.25 -10.23 -4.26
N ASP A 84 -7.99 -9.38 -3.28
CA ASP A 84 -6.75 -9.19 -2.56
C ASP A 84 -5.68 -8.42 -3.33
N ILE A 85 -5.79 -7.09 -3.28
CA ILE A 85 -4.72 -6.20 -3.72
C ILE A 85 -4.06 -5.65 -2.46
N ASP A 86 -2.90 -6.19 -2.11
CA ASP A 86 -2.17 -5.79 -0.92
C ASP A 86 -1.01 -4.85 -1.22
N VAL A 87 -0.92 -3.79 -0.41
CA VAL A 87 0.18 -2.83 -0.43
C VAL A 87 0.75 -2.65 0.98
N MET A 88 2.06 -2.46 1.07
CA MET A 88 2.77 -2.36 2.35
C MET A 88 3.74 -1.17 2.36
N TRP A 89 3.87 -0.55 3.53
CA TRP A 89 4.90 0.44 3.83
C TRP A 89 5.41 0.27 5.26
N ASN A 90 6.45 0.99 5.64
CA ASN A 90 7.20 0.74 6.88
C ASN A 90 7.58 -0.73 7.03
N LEU A 91 7.92 -1.35 5.90
CA LEU A 91 8.14 -2.79 5.79
C LEU A 91 9.58 -3.15 6.17
N SER A 92 9.70 -4.23 6.93
CA SER A 92 10.94 -4.98 7.14
C SER A 92 10.72 -6.48 6.95
N TRP A 93 11.80 -7.22 6.78
CA TRP A 93 11.78 -8.67 6.66
C TRP A 93 12.56 -9.31 7.81
N ASN A 94 11.99 -10.32 8.44
CA ASN A 94 12.66 -11.15 9.42
C ASN A 94 13.39 -12.29 8.70
N GLU A 95 14.68 -12.12 8.49
CA GLU A 95 15.51 -13.10 7.77
C GLU A 95 15.61 -14.45 8.49
N LYS A 96 15.53 -14.44 9.82
CA LYS A 96 15.64 -15.67 10.63
C LYS A 96 14.47 -16.61 10.39
N ASP A 97 13.26 -16.05 10.38
CA ASP A 97 12.02 -16.82 10.30
C ASP A 97 11.46 -16.83 8.86
N ASN A 98 12.08 -16.08 7.94
CA ASN A 98 11.64 -15.87 6.57
C ASN A 98 10.17 -15.39 6.49
N LEU A 99 9.82 -14.41 7.31
CA LEU A 99 8.48 -13.84 7.42
C LEU A 99 8.52 -12.31 7.37
N ARG A 100 7.35 -11.68 7.14
CA ARG A 100 7.21 -10.24 7.32
C ARG A 100 7.61 -9.86 8.75
N GLY A 101 8.43 -8.82 8.88
CA GLY A 101 8.69 -8.13 10.11
C GLY A 101 7.62 -7.07 10.38
N GLN A 102 8.04 -5.86 10.78
CA GLN A 102 7.13 -4.73 10.90
C GLN A 102 6.60 -4.31 9.53
N ALA A 103 5.34 -3.99 9.44
CA ALA A 103 4.70 -3.37 8.28
C ALA A 103 3.30 -2.86 8.63
N TYR A 104 2.86 -1.79 7.97
CA TYR A 104 1.45 -1.58 7.72
C TYR A 104 1.10 -2.28 6.42
N VAL A 105 0.06 -3.10 6.44
CA VAL A 105 -0.43 -3.87 5.30
C VAL A 105 -1.87 -3.47 5.04
N VAL A 106 -2.14 -3.06 3.84
CA VAL A 106 -3.50 -2.78 3.38
C VAL A 106 -3.92 -3.88 2.43
N GLY A 107 -5.05 -4.53 2.72
CA GLY A 107 -5.71 -5.45 1.81
C GLY A 107 -7.00 -4.85 1.30
N VAL A 108 -7.07 -4.58 0.01
CA VAL A 108 -8.30 -4.18 -0.64
C VAL A 108 -9.01 -5.46 -1.11
N GLN A 109 -10.13 -5.77 -0.45
CA GLN A 109 -10.80 -7.08 -0.52
C GLN A 109 -9.91 -8.26 -0.09
N GLY A 110 -8.98 -8.05 0.85
CA GLY A 110 -8.07 -9.09 1.34
C GLY A 110 -8.72 -10.04 2.34
N TRP A 111 -9.39 -9.51 3.35
CA TRP A 111 -9.98 -10.34 4.40
C TRP A 111 -11.46 -10.65 4.15
N TRP A 112 -12.20 -9.73 3.54
CA TRP A 112 -13.62 -9.90 3.19
C TRP A 112 -13.97 -9.14 1.92
N ASP A 113 -14.83 -9.71 1.14
CA ASP A 113 -15.43 -9.07 -0.01
C ASP A 113 -16.10 -7.75 0.36
N GLY A 114 -15.93 -6.74 -0.47
CA GLY A 114 -16.51 -5.41 -0.25
C GLY A 114 -15.91 -4.64 0.93
N LYS A 115 -14.70 -4.98 1.37
CA LYS A 115 -14.03 -4.28 2.48
C LYS A 115 -12.57 -4.00 2.16
N VAL A 116 -12.04 -2.96 2.82
CA VAL A 116 -10.63 -2.65 2.90
C VAL A 116 -10.21 -2.70 4.36
N GLY A 117 -9.03 -3.26 4.63
CA GLY A 117 -8.48 -3.34 5.97
C GLY A 117 -7.08 -2.80 6.06
N ILE A 118 -6.67 -2.42 7.26
CA ILE A 118 -5.29 -2.09 7.62
C ILE A 118 -4.85 -3.06 8.71
N GLU A 119 -3.81 -3.82 8.43
CA GLU A 119 -3.13 -4.72 9.37
C GLU A 119 -1.83 -4.11 9.83
N LYS A 120 -1.46 -4.38 11.07
CA LYS A 120 -0.11 -4.14 11.60
C LYS A 120 0.61 -5.47 11.83
N SER A 121 1.68 -5.67 11.08
CA SER A 121 2.56 -6.84 11.19
C SER A 121 3.69 -6.59 12.21
N PRO A 122 4.29 -7.62 12.86
CA PRO A 122 4.25 -9.04 12.52
C PRO A 122 3.10 -9.84 13.14
N GLU A 123 2.28 -9.25 13.99
CA GLU A 123 1.22 -9.96 14.72
C GLU A 123 0.04 -10.37 13.82
N TYR A 124 0.05 -9.97 12.54
CA TYR A 124 -1.05 -10.19 11.58
C TYR A 124 -2.41 -9.72 12.14
N LYS A 125 -2.35 -8.63 12.90
CA LYS A 125 -3.53 -8.09 13.58
C LYS A 125 -4.19 -7.02 12.73
N LEU A 126 -5.44 -7.29 12.37
CA LEU A 126 -6.29 -6.30 11.73
C LEU A 126 -6.53 -5.14 12.70
N ALA A 127 -6.03 -3.96 12.34
CA ALA A 127 -6.14 -2.74 13.14
C ALA A 127 -7.39 -1.92 12.81
N ALA A 128 -7.83 -1.95 11.54
CA ALA A 128 -9.03 -1.27 11.09
C ALA A 128 -9.66 -2.00 9.89
N LEU A 129 -10.97 -1.86 9.73
CA LEU A 129 -11.76 -2.43 8.64
C LEU A 129 -12.88 -1.47 8.25
N ALA A 130 -13.06 -1.23 6.94
CA ALA A 130 -14.09 -0.35 6.41
C ALA A 130 -14.72 -0.92 5.14
N PRO A 131 -15.96 -0.52 4.78
CA PRO A 131 -16.58 -0.86 3.51
C PRO A 131 -15.77 -0.32 2.32
N CYS A 132 -15.69 -1.12 1.26
CA CYS A 132 -15.12 -0.74 -0.03
C CYS A 132 -16.04 -1.28 -1.13
N PRO A 133 -16.17 -0.62 -2.28
CA PRO A 133 -16.88 -1.20 -3.41
C PRO A 133 -16.30 -2.56 -3.79
N TRP A 134 -17.17 -3.47 -4.21
CA TRP A 134 -16.76 -4.75 -4.76
C TRP A 134 -15.87 -4.55 -5.98
N PHE A 135 -14.71 -5.17 -5.96
CA PHE A 135 -13.85 -5.17 -7.13
C PHE A 135 -14.45 -6.06 -8.21
N LYS A 136 -14.43 -5.53 -9.41
CA LYS A 136 -14.67 -6.34 -10.60
C LYS A 136 -13.37 -7.03 -10.96
N PRO A 137 -13.31 -8.37 -10.98
CA PRO A 137 -12.11 -9.09 -11.34
C PRO A 137 -11.57 -8.62 -12.69
N GLY A 138 -10.26 -8.38 -12.76
CA GLY A 138 -9.61 -7.89 -13.98
C GLY A 138 -9.78 -6.39 -14.27
N GLN A 139 -10.51 -5.65 -13.45
CA GLN A 139 -10.56 -4.18 -13.53
C GLN A 139 -9.38 -3.57 -12.77
N GLU A 140 -8.85 -2.49 -13.31
CA GLU A 140 -7.78 -1.70 -12.70
C GLU A 140 -8.38 -0.63 -11.79
N TYR A 141 -7.79 -0.45 -10.60
CA TYR A 141 -8.20 0.52 -9.58
C TYR A 141 -7.01 1.40 -9.21
N HIS A 142 -7.24 2.70 -9.10
CA HIS A 142 -6.26 3.64 -8.58
C HIS A 142 -6.23 3.57 -7.06
N VAL A 143 -5.11 3.19 -6.49
CA VAL A 143 -4.91 3.06 -5.04
C VAL A 143 -3.85 4.03 -4.58
N GLN A 144 -4.16 4.80 -3.54
CA GLN A 144 -3.22 5.68 -2.86
C GLN A 144 -3.24 5.35 -1.37
N ALA A 145 -2.11 4.90 -0.84
CA ALA A 145 -1.99 4.45 0.54
C ALA A 145 -0.67 4.91 1.17
N GLY A 146 -0.68 5.12 2.47
CA GLY A 146 0.52 5.56 3.18
C GLY A 146 0.22 6.00 4.60
N SER A 147 1.18 6.71 5.21
CA SER A 147 1.00 7.25 6.56
C SER A 147 1.75 8.55 6.81
N ILE A 148 1.22 9.33 7.74
CA ILE A 148 1.85 10.53 8.32
C ILE A 148 1.97 10.30 9.82
N ASP A 149 3.19 10.03 10.30
CA ASP A 149 3.48 9.82 11.72
C ASP A 149 2.53 8.79 12.38
N GLY A 150 2.28 7.67 11.70
CA GLY A 150 1.36 6.62 12.15
C GLY A 150 -0.12 6.87 11.86
N HIS A 151 -0.49 8.01 11.28
CA HIS A 151 -1.83 8.22 10.73
C HIS A 151 -1.89 7.60 9.34
N CYS A 152 -2.33 6.35 9.26
CA CYS A 152 -2.46 5.55 8.05
C CYS A 152 -3.75 5.89 7.29
N PHE A 153 -3.72 5.81 5.96
CA PHE A 153 -4.88 6.11 5.12
C PHE A 153 -4.85 5.32 3.81
N VAL A 154 -6.03 5.11 3.23
CA VAL A 154 -6.20 4.47 1.93
C VAL A 154 -7.29 5.16 1.13
N PHE A 155 -6.95 5.56 -0.08
CA PHE A 155 -7.88 6.02 -1.10
C PHE A 155 -7.99 4.95 -2.19
N VAL A 156 -9.20 4.74 -2.70
CA VAL A 156 -9.46 3.94 -3.90
C VAL A 156 -10.30 4.78 -4.86
N ASP A 157 -9.80 4.98 -6.06
CA ASP A 157 -10.39 5.83 -7.10
C ASP A 157 -10.70 7.26 -6.59
N GLY A 158 -9.75 7.83 -5.81
CA GLY A 158 -9.84 9.18 -5.27
C GLY A 158 -10.77 9.34 -4.07
N VAL A 159 -11.37 8.26 -3.57
CA VAL A 159 -12.27 8.27 -2.40
C VAL A 159 -11.55 7.70 -1.20
N LEU A 160 -11.47 8.46 -0.09
CA LEU A 160 -10.96 7.96 1.19
C LEU A 160 -11.85 6.80 1.66
N ARG A 161 -11.25 5.63 1.83
CA ARG A 161 -11.96 4.41 2.26
C ARG A 161 -11.76 4.10 3.71
N ILE A 162 -10.56 4.34 4.21
CA ILE A 162 -10.21 4.05 5.59
C ILE A 162 -9.06 4.95 6.03
N GLU A 163 -9.09 5.37 7.27
CA GLU A 163 -7.97 5.98 7.96
C GLU A 163 -7.90 5.48 9.41
N LEU A 164 -6.69 5.42 9.96
CA LEU A 164 -6.39 4.91 11.29
C LEU A 164 -5.23 5.67 11.88
N THR A 165 -5.32 6.14 13.10
CA THR A 165 -4.16 6.61 13.87
C THR A 165 -3.66 5.52 14.79
N ASP A 166 -2.44 5.02 14.51
CA ASP A 166 -1.76 4.06 15.38
C ASP A 166 -1.14 4.79 16.58
N PRO A 167 -1.53 4.48 17.82
CA PRO A 167 -0.96 5.12 19.01
C PRO A 167 0.51 4.74 19.27
N ASN A 168 1.00 3.68 18.63
CA ASN A 168 2.38 3.21 18.73
C ASN A 168 2.94 2.99 17.30
N PRO A 169 3.22 4.06 16.56
CA PRO A 169 3.58 3.95 15.15
C PRO A 169 4.89 3.17 14.94
N ILE A 170 4.96 2.50 13.80
CA ILE A 170 6.16 1.81 13.36
C ILE A 170 7.26 2.86 13.11
N ASP A 171 8.45 2.61 13.65
CA ASP A 171 9.61 3.48 13.42
C ASP A 171 10.06 3.40 11.95
N SER A 172 9.74 4.44 11.20
CA SER A 172 10.05 4.55 9.77
C SER A 172 11.55 4.74 9.47
N ALA A 173 12.37 5.04 10.45
CA ALA A 173 13.82 5.08 10.26
C ALA A 173 14.42 3.67 10.19
N LEU A 174 13.86 2.73 10.94
CA LEU A 174 14.30 1.33 11.01
C LEU A 174 13.55 0.44 10.01
N HIS A 175 12.25 0.66 9.87
CA HIS A 175 11.35 -0.13 9.01
C HIS A 175 10.84 0.78 7.89
N ASN A 176 11.49 0.75 6.73
CA ASN A 176 11.31 1.79 5.72
C ASN A 176 11.17 1.29 4.28
N ARG A 177 11.04 0.00 4.07
CA ARG A 177 10.78 -0.52 2.72
C ARG A 177 9.30 -0.40 2.38
N VAL A 178 9.01 -0.46 1.09
CA VAL A 178 7.66 -0.56 0.54
C VAL A 178 7.51 -1.85 -0.24
N GLY A 179 6.28 -2.34 -0.41
CA GLY A 179 6.08 -3.60 -1.11
C GLY A 179 4.63 -3.90 -1.44
N PHE A 180 4.46 -5.05 -2.06
CA PHE A 180 3.16 -5.61 -2.40
C PHE A 180 3.12 -7.08 -2.01
N GLU A 181 1.93 -7.60 -1.75
CA GLU A 181 1.72 -9.00 -1.45
C GLU A 181 0.68 -9.60 -2.40
N ALA A 182 0.92 -10.83 -2.81
CA ALA A 182 -0.06 -11.70 -3.41
C ALA A 182 -0.39 -12.81 -2.38
N TYR A 183 -1.60 -12.83 -1.85
CA TYR A 183 -2.06 -13.85 -0.90
C TYR A 183 -3.09 -14.75 -1.56
N GLN A 184 -2.68 -15.94 -1.95
CA GLN A 184 -3.52 -16.92 -2.68
C GLN A 184 -4.19 -16.33 -3.93
N CYS A 185 -3.54 -15.36 -4.57
CA CYS A 185 -4.08 -14.63 -5.70
C CYS A 185 -3.02 -14.34 -6.76
N MET A 186 -3.46 -13.72 -7.83
CA MET A 186 -2.61 -13.18 -8.88
C MET A 186 -2.98 -11.72 -9.13
N ILE A 187 -2.02 -10.82 -9.00
CA ILE A 187 -2.22 -9.38 -9.10
C ILE A 187 -1.22 -8.72 -10.05
N LYS A 188 -1.63 -7.58 -10.58
CA LYS A 188 -0.79 -6.66 -11.35
C LYS A 188 -0.75 -5.32 -10.63
N VAL A 189 0.45 -4.75 -10.51
CA VAL A 189 0.68 -3.40 -10.02
C VAL A 189 1.41 -2.60 -11.09
N SER A 190 0.83 -1.49 -11.50
CA SER A 190 1.36 -0.63 -12.56
C SER A 190 1.39 0.83 -12.14
N ARG A 191 2.14 1.64 -12.88
CA ARG A 191 2.24 3.10 -12.69
C ARG A 191 2.58 3.50 -11.25
N LEU A 192 3.44 2.73 -10.59
CA LEU A 192 3.83 2.99 -9.21
C LEU A 192 4.66 4.27 -9.09
N ILE A 193 4.21 5.13 -8.18
CA ILE A 193 4.92 6.30 -7.70
C ILE A 193 5.01 6.21 -6.18
N VAL A 194 6.22 6.37 -5.63
CA VAL A 194 6.42 6.53 -4.19
C VAL A 194 6.86 7.97 -3.93
N ARG A 195 6.17 8.67 -3.03
CA ARG A 195 6.46 10.05 -2.67
C ARG A 195 6.80 10.17 -1.19
N HIS A 196 7.64 11.16 -0.87
CA HIS A 196 7.71 11.68 0.50
C HIS A 196 6.55 12.65 0.70
N ILE A 197 5.73 12.42 1.73
CA ILE A 197 4.52 13.24 1.94
C ILE A 197 4.90 14.62 2.45
N VAL A 198 4.43 15.64 1.74
CA VAL A 198 4.33 17.02 2.22
C VAL A 198 2.87 17.29 2.54
N TRP A 199 2.60 17.78 3.73
CA TRP A 199 1.24 18.03 4.19
C TRP A 199 1.13 19.31 5.00
N GLU A 200 -0.09 19.81 5.12
CA GLU A 200 -0.43 20.95 5.96
C GLU A 200 -1.60 20.60 6.89
N LYS A 201 -1.67 21.30 8.02
CA LYS A 201 -2.82 21.17 8.93
C LYS A 201 -4.08 21.68 8.24
N HIS A 202 -5.13 20.87 8.27
CA HIS A 202 -6.43 21.23 7.75
C HIS A 202 -7.47 21.12 8.88
N THR A 203 -8.02 22.27 9.29
CA THR A 203 -9.05 22.31 10.34
C THR A 203 -10.40 22.50 9.66
N GLN A 204 -11.29 21.55 9.85
CA GLN A 204 -12.70 21.75 9.51
C GLN A 204 -13.35 22.50 10.67
N THR A 205 -13.98 23.60 10.36
CA THR A 205 -14.84 24.34 11.29
C THR A 205 -16.28 24.10 10.90
N TYR A 206 -17.08 23.67 11.86
CA TYR A 206 -18.53 23.57 11.67
C TYR A 206 -19.17 24.85 12.20
N ALA A 207 -19.90 25.56 11.34
CA ALA A 207 -20.79 26.60 11.77
C ALA A 207 -22.06 25.94 12.32
N PRO A 208 -22.59 26.38 13.49
CA PRO A 208 -23.89 25.89 13.96
C PRO A 208 -24.99 26.27 12.97
N GLU A 209 -25.88 25.34 12.67
CA GLU A 209 -27.00 25.54 11.74
C GLU A 209 -28.31 25.87 12.47
N PHE A 210 -28.25 26.44 13.68
CA PHE A 210 -29.40 26.79 14.51
C PHE A 210 -29.33 28.21 15.02
#